data_ac8b2371f89782ea6c62abe01df3ef0c
#
_entry.id   ac8b2371f89782ea6c62abe01df3ef0c
#
_cell.length_a   1.000
_cell.length_b   1.000
_cell.length_c   1.000
_cell.angle_alpha   90.00
_cell.angle_beta   90.00
_cell.angle_gamma   90.00
#
_symmetry.space_group_name_H-M   'P 1'
#
loop_
_entity.id
_entity.type
_entity.pdbx_description
1 polymer ?
#
loop_
_entity_poly.entity_id
_entity_poly.type
_entity_poly.pdbx_seq_one_letter_code
_entity_poly.pdbx_strand_id
1 'polypeptide(L)'
;VLVVKTRRMKTAEEIKNSVREKYSQIALQTKEENAGSCCGIDSNCGVDYTIFSEDYTELEGYSADADLSLGCGLPTEFAQIKSGDTVLDLGSGAGNDCFVARAIAGETGKVLGLDFTEMMITKARENAEKLGFNNVEFRQGDIENIPIGGNTIDVVVSNCVLNLVPNKRKAFLETMRVLKPGGHFSVSDVVLKGELPEGLKNDAEMYAGCVSGAIQRSDYINIIRETGFDAIAIQKERPVILPDEILKNYLSDQEIQQYKGGEFGIYSITVYGKKPSNCAPGSGCC
;
A
#
# COMPACT_ATOMS: atom_id res chain seq x y z
N VAL A 1 -35.01 20.99 -13.33
CA VAL A 1 -34.69 20.66 -11.93
C VAL A 1 -33.59 19.63 -12.00
N LEU A 2 -32.32 20.04 -11.82
CA LEU A 2 -31.18 19.13 -11.67
C LEU A 2 -31.33 18.43 -10.30
N VAL A 3 -31.59 17.12 -10.34
CA VAL A 3 -31.49 16.30 -9.13
C VAL A 3 -30.00 16.06 -8.90
N VAL A 4 -29.40 16.86 -8.02
CA VAL A 4 -28.05 16.57 -7.48
C VAL A 4 -28.19 15.31 -6.67
N LYS A 5 -27.79 14.13 -7.22
CA LYS A 5 -27.61 12.91 -6.44
C LYS A 5 -26.46 13.16 -5.44
N THR A 6 -26.81 13.52 -4.23
CA THR A 6 -25.86 13.50 -3.10
C THR A 6 -25.30 12.09 -2.98
N ARG A 7 -24.04 11.89 -3.35
CA ARG A 7 -23.31 10.64 -3.18
C ARG A 7 -23.24 10.39 -1.66
N ARG A 8 -24.02 9.42 -1.15
CA ARG A 8 -23.96 9.01 0.26
C ARG A 8 -22.55 8.54 0.56
N MET A 9 -21.91 9.09 1.60
CA MET A 9 -20.61 8.59 2.06
C MET A 9 -20.77 7.12 2.48
N LYS A 10 -19.88 6.26 1.96
CA LYS A 10 -19.83 4.85 2.35
C LYS A 10 -19.41 4.73 3.81
N THR A 11 -19.99 3.81 4.54
CA THR A 11 -19.54 3.43 5.88
C THR A 11 -18.21 2.69 5.82
N ALA A 12 -17.49 2.62 6.94
CA ALA A 12 -16.23 1.86 7.01
C ALA A 12 -16.42 0.39 6.58
N GLU A 13 -17.55 -0.23 6.96
CA GLU A 13 -17.88 -1.60 6.60
C GLU A 13 -18.17 -1.73 5.09
N GLU A 14 -18.90 -0.80 4.49
CA GLU A 14 -19.17 -0.77 3.06
C GLU A 14 -17.86 -0.60 2.25
N ILE A 15 -16.89 0.18 2.76
CA ILE A 15 -15.57 0.33 2.14
C ILE A 15 -14.82 -1.01 2.21
N LYS A 16 -14.73 -1.62 3.40
CA LYS A 16 -14.04 -2.90 3.60
C LYS A 16 -14.63 -4.01 2.73
N ASN A 17 -15.96 -4.09 2.61
CA ASN A 17 -16.61 -5.08 1.77
C ASN A 17 -16.31 -4.85 0.28
N SER A 18 -16.36 -3.60 -0.19
CA SER A 18 -15.99 -3.29 -1.59
C SER A 18 -14.54 -3.66 -1.90
N VAL A 19 -13.61 -3.41 -0.96
CA VAL A 19 -12.20 -3.80 -1.09
C VAL A 19 -12.08 -5.32 -1.14
N ARG A 20 -12.73 -6.04 -0.22
CA ARG A 20 -12.70 -7.51 -0.17
C ARG A 20 -13.19 -8.14 -1.47
N GLU A 21 -14.33 -7.69 -1.98
CA GLU A 21 -14.91 -8.18 -3.23
C GLU A 21 -13.96 -7.97 -4.41
N LYS A 22 -13.44 -6.75 -4.57
CA LYS A 22 -12.51 -6.38 -5.64
C LYS A 22 -11.25 -7.25 -5.60
N TYR A 23 -10.58 -7.33 -4.46
CA TYR A 23 -9.31 -8.07 -4.34
C TYR A 23 -9.49 -9.59 -4.36
N SER A 24 -10.68 -10.11 -4.00
CA SER A 24 -11.01 -11.52 -4.24
C SER A 24 -11.08 -11.86 -5.73
N GLN A 25 -11.60 -10.96 -6.56
CA GLN A 25 -11.61 -11.15 -8.03
C GLN A 25 -10.20 -11.05 -8.61
N ILE A 26 -9.42 -10.05 -8.18
CA ILE A 26 -8.03 -9.84 -8.62
C ILE A 26 -7.15 -11.08 -8.30
N ALA A 27 -7.36 -11.71 -7.13
CA ALA A 27 -6.61 -12.90 -6.74
C ALA A 27 -6.78 -14.09 -7.71
N LEU A 28 -7.87 -14.14 -8.46
CA LEU A 28 -8.16 -15.19 -9.45
C LEU A 28 -7.57 -14.90 -10.83
N GLN A 29 -7.04 -13.70 -11.05
CA GLN A 29 -6.53 -13.23 -12.34
C GLN A 29 -5.00 -13.42 -12.42
N THR A 30 -4.49 -13.46 -13.65
CA THR A 30 -3.05 -13.38 -13.93
C THR A 30 -2.54 -11.95 -13.87
N LYS A 31 -1.23 -11.77 -13.85
CA LYS A 31 -0.60 -10.43 -13.91
C LYS A 31 -1.05 -9.65 -15.16
N GLU A 32 -1.08 -10.34 -16.31
CA GLU A 32 -1.49 -9.78 -17.60
C GLU A 32 -2.97 -9.37 -17.61
N GLU A 33 -3.84 -10.19 -17.04
CA GLU A 33 -5.26 -9.87 -16.87
C GLU A 33 -5.45 -8.68 -15.94
N ASN A 34 -4.68 -8.59 -14.85
CA ASN A 34 -4.72 -7.47 -13.93
C ASN A 34 -4.18 -6.18 -14.55
N ALA A 35 -3.13 -6.25 -15.37
CA ALA A 35 -2.61 -5.10 -16.12
C ALA A 35 -3.65 -4.53 -17.11
N GLY A 36 -4.54 -5.38 -17.66
CA GLY A 36 -5.63 -4.97 -18.53
C GLY A 36 -6.96 -4.68 -17.84
N SER A 37 -7.15 -5.08 -16.58
CA SER A 37 -8.48 -5.27 -15.97
C SER A 37 -8.71 -4.49 -14.67
N CYS A 38 -7.86 -3.60 -14.28
CA CYS A 38 -8.07 -2.77 -13.06
C CYS A 38 -9.33 -1.87 -13.11
N CYS A 39 -9.96 -1.73 -14.29
CA CYS A 39 -11.31 -1.19 -14.46
C CYS A 39 -12.30 -2.34 -14.58
N GLY A 40 -12.99 -2.65 -13.48
CA GLY A 40 -14.15 -3.52 -13.53
C GLY A 40 -15.20 -2.99 -14.50
N ILE A 41 -15.65 -3.86 -15.42
CA ILE A 41 -16.88 -3.75 -16.19
C ILE A 41 -17.00 -2.49 -17.06
N ASP A 42 -16.18 -2.38 -18.11
CA ASP A 42 -16.57 -2.04 -19.49
C ASP A 42 -15.32 -2.00 -20.37
N SER A 43 -15.34 -2.78 -21.42
CA SER A 43 -14.24 -3.19 -22.26
C SER A 43 -13.71 -2.12 -23.23
N ASN A 44 -13.54 -0.87 -22.79
CA ASN A 44 -13.04 0.20 -23.67
C ASN A 44 -12.08 1.22 -23.01
N CYS A 45 -11.51 0.92 -21.86
CA CYS A 45 -10.47 1.73 -21.22
C CYS A 45 -9.11 1.02 -21.38
N GLY A 46 -8.38 1.35 -22.42
CA GLY A 46 -7.00 0.91 -22.64
C GLY A 46 -6.03 1.69 -21.76
N VAL A 47 -6.06 1.48 -20.43
CA VAL A 47 -5.19 2.18 -19.49
C VAL A 47 -4.17 1.23 -18.91
N ASP A 48 -2.94 1.63 -19.08
CA ASP A 48 -1.76 0.91 -18.58
C ASP A 48 -1.55 1.24 -17.09
N TYR A 49 -1.91 0.30 -16.20
CA TYR A 49 -1.73 0.42 -14.74
C TYR A 49 -0.28 0.34 -14.29
N THR A 50 0.65 0.02 -15.17
CA THR A 50 2.08 0.02 -14.88
C THR A 50 2.60 1.42 -14.50
N ILE A 51 1.80 2.48 -14.73
CA ILE A 51 2.12 3.86 -14.31
C ILE A 51 2.41 3.95 -12.80
N PHE A 52 1.79 3.11 -12.00
CA PHE A 52 1.95 3.09 -10.54
C PHE A 52 2.99 2.08 -10.08
N SER A 53 3.17 0.97 -10.78
CA SER A 53 4.07 -0.09 -10.37
C SER A 53 5.53 0.27 -10.60
N GLU A 54 6.40 -0.28 -9.76
CA GLU A 54 7.84 -0.33 -9.98
C GLU A 54 8.24 -1.76 -10.35
N ASP A 55 9.38 -1.89 -11.03
CA ASP A 55 9.86 -3.18 -11.50
C ASP A 55 10.52 -3.95 -10.35
N TYR A 56 10.00 -5.12 -10.03
CA TYR A 56 10.51 -6.04 -9.01
C TYR A 56 11.48 -7.07 -9.56
N THR A 57 11.61 -7.20 -10.89
CA THR A 57 12.28 -8.35 -11.54
C THR A 57 13.75 -8.52 -11.16
N GLU A 58 14.42 -7.42 -10.80
CA GLU A 58 15.82 -7.41 -10.37
C GLU A 58 15.99 -7.68 -8.86
N LEU A 59 14.91 -7.75 -8.07
CA LEU A 59 15.00 -7.98 -6.64
C LEU A 59 15.15 -9.47 -6.32
N GLU A 60 16.10 -9.80 -5.45
CA GLU A 60 16.23 -11.15 -4.92
C GLU A 60 14.95 -11.52 -4.15
N GLY A 61 14.40 -12.70 -4.42
CA GLY A 61 13.13 -13.15 -3.84
C GLY A 61 11.90 -12.79 -4.67
N TYR A 62 12.04 -12.04 -5.78
CA TYR A 62 10.92 -11.80 -6.69
C TYR A 62 10.29 -13.11 -7.18
N SER A 63 8.96 -13.13 -7.22
CA SER A 63 8.19 -14.25 -7.75
C SER A 63 7.12 -13.77 -8.71
N ALA A 64 7.23 -14.14 -9.97
CA ALA A 64 6.26 -13.76 -11.00
C ALA A 64 4.82 -14.23 -10.67
N ASP A 65 4.66 -15.42 -10.04
CA ASP A 65 3.36 -15.94 -9.62
C ASP A 65 2.72 -15.12 -8.49
N ALA A 66 3.54 -14.40 -7.71
CA ALA A 66 3.11 -13.56 -6.61
C ALA A 66 2.95 -12.07 -7.00
N ASP A 67 3.53 -11.67 -8.12
CA ASP A 67 3.43 -10.30 -8.61
C ASP A 67 2.11 -10.08 -9.37
N LEU A 68 1.20 -9.37 -8.75
CA LEU A 68 -0.10 -9.01 -9.32
C LEU A 68 -0.14 -7.59 -9.89
N SER A 69 1.01 -6.90 -9.95
CA SER A 69 1.15 -5.50 -10.42
C SER A 69 0.29 -4.48 -9.65
N LEU A 70 0.06 -4.72 -8.37
CA LEU A 70 -0.81 -3.89 -7.52
C LEU A 70 -0.04 -2.88 -6.65
N GLY A 71 1.28 -2.96 -6.61
CA GLY A 71 2.14 -2.07 -5.83
C GLY A 71 2.31 -0.69 -6.48
N CYS A 72 2.71 0.29 -5.67
CA CYS A 72 3.04 1.64 -6.14
C CYS A 72 4.47 2.07 -5.77
N GLY A 73 5.27 1.17 -5.21
CA GLY A 73 6.66 1.39 -4.84
C GLY A 73 7.36 0.09 -4.45
N LEU A 74 8.58 0.20 -3.97
CA LEU A 74 9.43 -0.90 -3.50
C LEU A 74 9.76 -0.68 -2.00
N PRO A 75 8.81 -0.89 -1.07
CA PRO A 75 9.04 -0.59 0.35
C PRO A 75 10.19 -1.42 0.93
N THR A 76 10.41 -2.63 0.45
CA THR A 76 11.47 -3.55 0.90
C THR A 76 12.88 -3.02 0.60
N GLU A 77 13.07 -2.27 -0.50
CA GLU A 77 14.35 -1.64 -0.86
C GLU A 77 14.81 -0.63 0.19
N PHE A 78 13.86 0.08 0.81
CA PHE A 78 14.11 1.12 1.79
C PHE A 78 13.89 0.68 3.23
N ALA A 79 13.43 -0.56 3.45
CA ALA A 79 13.02 -1.06 4.76
C ALA A 79 14.18 -1.32 5.72
N GLN A 80 15.45 -1.27 5.27
CA GLN A 80 16.63 -1.54 6.11
C GLN A 80 16.54 -2.87 6.87
N ILE A 81 15.91 -3.89 6.26
CA ILE A 81 15.79 -5.24 6.82
C ILE A 81 17.19 -5.82 7.01
N LYS A 82 17.39 -6.52 8.13
CA LYS A 82 18.64 -7.20 8.47
C LYS A 82 18.43 -8.71 8.55
N SER A 83 19.51 -9.45 8.37
CA SER A 83 19.49 -10.90 8.59
C SER A 83 19.02 -11.21 10.02
N GLY A 84 18.04 -12.11 10.13
CA GLY A 84 17.43 -12.52 11.40
C GLY A 84 16.23 -11.67 11.83
N ASP A 85 15.87 -10.60 11.13
CA ASP A 85 14.72 -9.78 11.49
C ASP A 85 13.39 -10.54 11.34
N THR A 86 12.43 -10.17 12.19
CA THR A 86 11.02 -10.52 12.02
C THR A 86 10.32 -9.40 11.28
N VAL A 87 9.90 -9.67 10.04
CA VAL A 87 9.25 -8.70 9.15
C VAL A 87 7.76 -8.97 9.08
N LEU A 88 6.94 -7.93 9.11
CA LEU A 88 5.50 -7.99 8.87
C LEU A 88 5.16 -7.18 7.62
N ASP A 89 4.51 -7.81 6.65
CA ASP A 89 3.97 -7.17 5.46
C ASP A 89 2.46 -6.96 5.63
N LEU A 90 2.02 -5.70 5.57
CA LEU A 90 0.62 -5.31 5.71
C LEU A 90 -0.03 -5.20 4.33
N GLY A 91 -1.03 -6.06 4.08
CA GLY A 91 -1.66 -6.21 2.77
C GLY A 91 -0.79 -7.00 1.81
N SER A 92 -0.31 -8.15 2.27
CA SER A 92 0.69 -8.95 1.57
C SER A 92 0.25 -9.50 0.21
N GLY A 93 -1.04 -9.41 -0.13
CA GLY A 93 -1.55 -9.93 -1.40
C GLY A 93 -1.13 -11.38 -1.62
N ALA A 94 -0.59 -11.68 -2.81
CA ALA A 94 -0.10 -13.01 -3.17
C ALA A 94 1.33 -13.32 -2.64
N GLY A 95 1.96 -12.41 -1.87
CA GLY A 95 3.17 -12.65 -1.11
C GLY A 95 4.46 -12.08 -1.68
N ASN A 96 4.44 -11.31 -2.79
CA ASN A 96 5.66 -10.87 -3.46
C ASN A 96 6.61 -10.07 -2.52
N ASP A 97 6.12 -9.04 -1.84
CA ASP A 97 6.94 -8.25 -0.89
C ASP A 97 7.44 -9.12 0.30
N CYS A 98 6.64 -10.13 0.74
CA CYS A 98 7.08 -11.10 1.74
C CYS A 98 8.27 -11.94 1.26
N PHE A 99 8.28 -12.35 0.00
CA PHE A 99 9.36 -13.19 -0.54
C PHE A 99 10.65 -12.38 -0.73
N VAL A 100 10.54 -11.13 -1.18
CA VAL A 100 11.66 -10.19 -1.22
C VAL A 100 12.19 -9.91 0.20
N ALA A 101 11.31 -9.63 1.16
CA ALA A 101 11.71 -9.45 2.56
C ALA A 101 12.40 -10.70 3.15
N ARG A 102 11.93 -11.91 2.79
CA ARG A 102 12.54 -13.17 3.20
C ARG A 102 13.94 -13.35 2.63
N ALA A 103 14.17 -12.96 1.37
CA ALA A 103 15.50 -13.04 0.78
C ALA A 103 16.50 -12.18 1.56
N ILE A 104 16.09 -10.99 2.00
CA ILE A 104 16.91 -10.06 2.78
C ILE A 104 17.09 -10.54 4.24
N ALA A 105 16.00 -10.95 4.91
CA ALA A 105 16.03 -11.41 6.30
C ALA A 105 16.76 -12.77 6.45
N GLY A 106 16.87 -13.55 5.38
CA GLY A 106 17.56 -14.83 5.36
C GLY A 106 16.78 -15.95 6.07
N GLU A 107 17.41 -17.12 6.16
CA GLU A 107 16.79 -18.34 6.74
C GLU A 107 16.52 -18.22 8.24
N THR A 108 17.29 -17.42 8.95
CA THR A 108 17.13 -17.19 10.40
C THR A 108 16.10 -16.13 10.74
N GLY A 109 15.71 -15.31 9.75
CA GLY A 109 14.62 -14.35 9.88
C GLY A 109 13.25 -15.01 9.78
N LYS A 110 12.23 -14.24 10.10
CA LYS A 110 10.83 -14.65 9.96
C LYS A 110 10.05 -13.58 9.22
N VAL A 111 9.21 -13.99 8.25
CA VAL A 111 8.31 -13.07 7.53
C VAL A 111 6.87 -13.46 7.77
N LEU A 112 6.05 -12.47 8.09
CA LEU A 112 4.62 -12.60 8.30
C LEU A 112 3.91 -11.73 7.28
N GLY A 113 3.06 -12.32 6.44
CA GLY A 113 2.16 -11.60 5.56
C GLY A 113 0.77 -11.50 6.19
N LEU A 114 0.19 -10.31 6.23
CA LEU A 114 -1.18 -10.07 6.67
C LEU A 114 -1.99 -9.55 5.49
N ASP A 115 -3.09 -10.21 5.17
CA ASP A 115 -4.05 -9.70 4.20
C ASP A 115 -5.49 -9.90 4.69
N PHE A 116 -6.35 -8.98 4.28
CA PHE A 116 -7.75 -8.98 4.65
C PHE A 116 -8.59 -9.99 3.83
N THR A 117 -8.07 -10.37 2.66
CA THR A 117 -8.76 -11.18 1.65
C THR A 117 -8.32 -12.63 1.74
N GLU A 118 -9.25 -13.54 2.02
CA GLU A 118 -8.96 -14.98 2.14
C GLU A 118 -8.33 -15.56 0.87
N MET A 119 -8.80 -15.15 -0.31
CA MET A 119 -8.28 -15.60 -1.58
C MET A 119 -6.81 -15.22 -1.79
N MET A 120 -6.40 -14.00 -1.36
CA MET A 120 -5.01 -13.57 -1.38
C MET A 120 -4.14 -14.43 -0.46
N ILE A 121 -4.61 -14.70 0.77
CA ILE A 121 -3.90 -15.55 1.72
C ILE A 121 -3.72 -16.97 1.19
N THR A 122 -4.74 -17.52 0.54
CA THR A 122 -4.66 -18.86 -0.09
C THR A 122 -3.58 -18.86 -1.17
N LYS A 123 -3.62 -17.92 -2.10
CA LYS A 123 -2.62 -17.79 -3.18
C LYS A 123 -1.20 -17.57 -2.64
N ALA A 124 -1.05 -16.73 -1.61
CA ALA A 124 0.24 -16.49 -0.97
C ALA A 124 0.83 -17.76 -0.33
N ARG A 125 0.01 -18.56 0.33
CA ARG A 125 0.43 -19.86 0.90
C ARG A 125 0.86 -20.86 -0.17
N GLU A 126 0.09 -20.97 -1.26
CA GLU A 126 0.44 -21.82 -2.40
C GLU A 126 1.76 -21.40 -3.02
N ASN A 127 2.01 -20.09 -3.17
CA ASN A 127 3.27 -19.58 -3.69
C ASN A 127 4.44 -19.88 -2.73
N ALA A 128 4.26 -19.68 -1.42
CA ALA A 128 5.30 -20.01 -0.44
C ALA A 128 5.65 -21.49 -0.41
N GLU A 129 4.65 -22.37 -0.54
CA GLU A 129 4.84 -23.83 -0.64
C GLU A 129 5.64 -24.20 -1.89
N LYS A 130 5.28 -23.67 -3.05
CA LYS A 130 6.02 -23.88 -4.32
C LYS A 130 7.49 -23.45 -4.21
N LEU A 131 7.76 -22.35 -3.49
CA LEU A 131 9.11 -21.81 -3.29
C LEU A 131 9.87 -22.53 -2.16
N GLY A 132 9.22 -23.40 -1.39
CA GLY A 132 9.83 -24.12 -0.28
C GLY A 132 10.18 -23.25 0.92
N PHE A 133 9.49 -22.13 1.13
CA PHE A 133 9.78 -21.20 2.19
C PHE A 133 9.10 -21.59 3.50
N ASN A 134 9.89 -22.09 4.48
CA ASN A 134 9.38 -22.55 5.77
C ASN A 134 9.32 -21.44 6.84
N ASN A 135 9.93 -20.28 6.58
CA ASN A 135 10.00 -19.14 7.48
C ASN A 135 9.13 -17.95 7.05
N VAL A 136 8.21 -18.19 6.11
CA VAL A 136 7.18 -17.23 5.68
C VAL A 136 5.81 -17.77 6.11
N GLU A 137 5.03 -16.98 6.82
CA GLU A 137 3.70 -17.33 7.33
C GLU A 137 2.68 -16.29 6.87
N PHE A 138 1.50 -16.72 6.42
CA PHE A 138 0.42 -15.83 6.00
C PHE A 138 -0.79 -15.94 6.91
N ARG A 139 -1.31 -14.80 7.37
CA ARG A 139 -2.49 -14.69 8.23
C ARG A 139 -3.55 -13.80 7.61
N GLN A 140 -4.78 -14.27 7.64
CA GLN A 140 -5.92 -13.41 7.36
C GLN A 140 -6.16 -12.47 8.54
N GLY A 141 -6.33 -11.17 8.27
CA GLY A 141 -6.62 -10.19 9.32
C GLY A 141 -6.79 -8.77 8.80
N ASP A 142 -7.26 -7.93 9.71
CA ASP A 142 -7.50 -6.51 9.46
C ASP A 142 -6.31 -5.69 9.97
N ILE A 143 -5.76 -4.82 9.13
CA ILE A 143 -4.65 -3.91 9.49
C ILE A 143 -5.05 -2.96 10.63
N GLU A 144 -6.34 -2.62 10.74
CA GLU A 144 -6.85 -1.82 11.85
C GLU A 144 -6.98 -2.63 13.17
N ASN A 145 -6.72 -3.94 13.15
CA ASN A 145 -6.74 -4.82 14.32
C ASN A 145 -5.84 -6.03 14.06
N ILE A 146 -4.53 -5.80 14.05
CA ILE A 146 -3.53 -6.80 13.66
C ILE A 146 -3.50 -7.98 14.64
N PRO A 147 -3.74 -9.24 14.19
CA PRO A 147 -3.82 -10.43 15.05
C PRO A 147 -2.42 -10.94 15.44
N ILE A 148 -1.55 -10.04 15.89
CA ILE A 148 -0.16 -10.30 16.28
C ILE A 148 0.09 -9.60 17.63
N GLY A 149 0.87 -10.23 18.49
CA GLY A 149 1.27 -9.66 19.79
C GLY A 149 2.06 -8.36 19.65
N GLY A 150 1.94 -7.47 20.63
CA GLY A 150 2.72 -6.24 20.66
C GLY A 150 4.22 -6.49 20.84
N ASN A 151 5.06 -5.61 20.33
CA ASN A 151 6.52 -5.63 20.48
C ASN A 151 7.19 -6.93 19.97
N THR A 152 6.71 -7.48 18.87
CA THR A 152 7.22 -8.75 18.32
C THR A 152 7.88 -8.58 16.94
N ILE A 153 7.65 -7.47 16.25
CA ILE A 153 8.08 -7.20 14.88
C ILE A 153 9.27 -6.23 14.89
N ASP A 154 10.31 -6.54 14.11
CA ASP A 154 11.46 -5.66 13.91
C ASP A 154 11.17 -4.62 12.83
N VAL A 155 10.60 -5.07 11.70
CA VAL A 155 10.33 -4.23 10.54
C VAL A 155 8.90 -4.47 10.02
N VAL A 156 8.16 -3.40 9.74
CA VAL A 156 6.90 -3.46 9.02
C VAL A 156 7.10 -2.90 7.62
N VAL A 157 6.60 -3.61 6.62
CA VAL A 157 6.50 -3.11 5.23
C VAL A 157 5.04 -3.07 4.81
N SER A 158 4.71 -2.22 3.85
CA SER A 158 3.39 -2.19 3.21
C SER A 158 3.49 -1.50 1.84
N ASN A 159 2.72 -1.98 0.87
CA ASN A 159 2.74 -1.47 -0.48
C ASN A 159 1.34 -1.18 -1.01
N CYS A 160 0.99 0.10 -1.11
CA CYS A 160 -0.26 0.62 -1.70
C CYS A 160 -1.55 0.14 -1.02
N VAL A 161 -1.53 -0.08 0.30
CA VAL A 161 -2.63 -0.69 1.05
C VAL A 161 -3.31 0.28 2.01
N LEU A 162 -2.54 1.20 2.64
CA LEU A 162 -3.11 2.06 3.68
C LEU A 162 -4.14 3.05 3.13
N ASN A 163 -4.15 3.32 1.83
CA ASN A 163 -5.21 4.09 1.19
C ASN A 163 -6.54 3.35 1.10
N LEU A 164 -6.54 2.03 1.23
CA LEU A 164 -7.75 1.21 1.19
C LEU A 164 -8.41 1.06 2.57
N VAL A 165 -7.72 1.43 3.66
CA VAL A 165 -8.29 1.32 5.00
C VAL A 165 -9.10 2.56 5.37
N PRO A 166 -10.26 2.40 6.01
CA PRO A 166 -11.09 3.51 6.45
C PRO A 166 -10.40 4.43 7.47
N ASN A 167 -9.56 3.89 8.34
CA ASN A 167 -8.91 4.63 9.42
C ASN A 167 -7.39 4.42 9.43
N LYS A 168 -6.68 5.24 8.63
CA LYS A 168 -5.20 5.21 8.55
C LYS A 168 -4.52 5.38 9.91
N ARG A 169 -5.07 6.27 10.76
CA ARG A 169 -4.53 6.51 12.09
C ARG A 169 -4.55 5.24 12.94
N LYS A 170 -5.64 4.47 12.88
CA LYS A 170 -5.76 3.19 13.59
C LYS A 170 -4.78 2.15 13.07
N ALA A 171 -4.57 2.09 11.74
CA ALA A 171 -3.56 1.21 11.13
C ALA A 171 -2.14 1.55 11.60
N PHE A 172 -1.77 2.84 11.68
CA PHE A 172 -0.46 3.26 12.20
C PHE A 172 -0.33 3.01 13.73
N LEU A 173 -1.40 3.14 14.51
CA LEU A 173 -1.38 2.76 15.93
C LEU A 173 -1.16 1.25 16.13
N GLU A 174 -1.77 0.40 15.32
CA GLU A 174 -1.53 -1.04 15.32
C GLU A 174 -0.11 -1.38 14.87
N THR A 175 0.40 -0.70 13.84
CA THR A 175 1.80 -0.79 13.41
C THR A 175 2.75 -0.44 14.57
N MET A 176 2.49 0.67 15.26
CA MET A 176 3.24 1.08 16.45
C MET A 176 3.18 0.02 17.55
N ARG A 177 2.02 -0.57 17.79
CA ARG A 177 1.82 -1.60 18.83
C ARG A 177 2.64 -2.86 18.56
N VAL A 178 2.63 -3.37 17.31
CA VAL A 178 3.31 -4.63 16.97
C VAL A 178 4.83 -4.51 16.89
N LEU A 179 5.33 -3.33 16.50
CA LEU A 179 6.77 -3.06 16.41
C LEU A 179 7.44 -3.15 17.79
N LYS A 180 8.61 -3.76 17.84
CA LYS A 180 9.52 -3.70 18.99
C LYS A 180 9.97 -2.26 19.25
N PRO A 181 10.32 -1.87 20.48
CA PRO A 181 11.02 -0.60 20.74
C PRO A 181 12.27 -0.49 19.86
N GLY A 182 12.40 0.60 19.11
CA GLY A 182 13.47 0.78 18.13
C GLY A 182 13.24 0.11 16.78
N GLY A 183 12.17 -0.69 16.60
CA GLY A 183 11.72 -1.19 15.32
C GLY A 183 11.16 -0.07 14.43
N HIS A 184 10.98 -0.35 13.16
CA HIS A 184 10.61 0.68 12.19
C HIS A 184 9.69 0.14 11.10
N PHE A 185 9.14 1.05 10.29
CA PHE A 185 8.39 0.68 9.10
C PHE A 185 8.96 1.36 7.84
N SER A 186 8.72 0.74 6.69
CA SER A 186 8.84 1.32 5.36
C SER A 186 7.55 1.05 4.59
N VAL A 187 6.85 2.11 4.21
CA VAL A 187 5.53 2.04 3.56
C VAL A 187 5.56 2.82 2.27
N SER A 188 5.20 2.17 1.17
CA SER A 188 4.93 2.83 -0.10
C SER A 188 3.44 3.05 -0.27
N ASP A 189 3.03 4.29 -0.55
CA ASP A 189 1.62 4.63 -0.73
C ASP A 189 1.44 5.84 -1.66
N VAL A 190 0.20 6.09 -2.08
CA VAL A 190 -0.15 7.22 -2.95
C VAL A 190 -0.68 8.38 -2.11
N VAL A 191 -0.21 9.58 -2.40
CA VAL A 191 -0.63 10.82 -1.73
C VAL A 191 -0.92 11.92 -2.75
N LEU A 192 -1.59 12.97 -2.29
CA LEU A 192 -1.88 14.17 -3.07
C LEU A 192 -0.95 15.31 -2.67
N LYS A 193 -0.59 16.14 -3.63
CA LYS A 193 0.11 17.42 -3.44
C LYS A 193 -0.68 18.52 -4.14
N GLY A 194 -1.03 19.57 -3.40
CA GLY A 194 -1.90 20.63 -3.92
C GLY A 194 -3.34 20.16 -4.16
N GLU A 195 -4.15 21.03 -4.74
CA GLU A 195 -5.55 20.74 -5.02
C GLU A 195 -5.71 20.16 -6.42
N LEU A 196 -6.44 19.07 -6.52
CA LEU A 196 -6.86 18.47 -7.78
C LEU A 196 -8.34 18.80 -8.03
N PRO A 197 -8.74 19.11 -9.28
CA PRO A 197 -10.14 19.15 -9.65
C PRO A 197 -10.86 17.86 -9.24
N GLU A 198 -12.06 17.99 -8.65
CA GLU A 198 -12.81 16.85 -8.12
C GLU A 198 -13.10 15.78 -9.20
N GLY A 199 -13.39 16.21 -10.43
CA GLY A 199 -13.57 15.31 -11.57
C GLY A 199 -12.30 14.51 -11.87
N LEU A 200 -11.14 15.17 -11.90
CA LEU A 200 -9.86 14.49 -12.13
C LEU A 200 -9.54 13.49 -10.99
N LYS A 201 -9.85 13.87 -9.75
CA LYS A 201 -9.67 12.96 -8.60
C LYS A 201 -10.54 11.72 -8.74
N ASN A 202 -11.82 11.89 -9.12
CA ASN A 202 -12.76 10.78 -9.31
C ASN A 202 -12.32 9.84 -10.44
N ASP A 203 -11.85 10.38 -11.57
CA ASP A 203 -11.33 9.56 -12.68
C ASP A 203 -10.02 8.85 -12.29
N ALA A 204 -9.13 9.53 -11.57
CA ALA A 204 -7.92 8.90 -11.04
C ALA A 204 -8.24 7.76 -10.05
N GLU A 205 -9.32 7.90 -9.25
CA GLU A 205 -9.83 6.81 -8.41
C GLU A 205 -10.33 5.61 -9.22
N MET A 206 -10.94 5.85 -10.37
CA MET A 206 -11.37 4.78 -11.28
C MET A 206 -10.16 4.11 -11.94
N TYR A 207 -9.13 4.87 -12.26
CA TYR A 207 -7.91 4.37 -12.87
C TYR A 207 -7.09 3.48 -11.93
N ALA A 208 -6.97 3.89 -10.68
CA ALA A 208 -6.21 3.11 -9.71
C ALA A 208 -6.92 3.15 -8.36
N GLY A 209 -7.36 2.01 -7.90
CA GLY A 209 -8.02 1.89 -6.59
C GLY A 209 -7.21 2.48 -5.43
N CYS A 210 -5.89 2.60 -5.59
CA CYS A 210 -4.98 3.19 -4.60
C CYS A 210 -5.17 4.71 -4.44
N VAL A 211 -5.72 5.41 -5.44
CA VAL A 211 -5.99 6.86 -5.37
C VAL A 211 -7.24 7.15 -4.54
N SER A 212 -8.17 6.19 -4.45
CA SER A 212 -9.47 6.36 -3.79
C SER A 212 -9.41 6.82 -2.33
N GLY A 213 -8.36 6.52 -1.63
CA GLY A 213 -8.18 6.96 -0.24
C GLY A 213 -6.98 7.87 -0.04
N ALA A 214 -6.39 8.37 -1.14
CA ALA A 214 -5.24 9.26 -1.07
C ALA A 214 -5.62 10.59 -0.41
N ILE A 215 -4.82 11.01 0.54
CA ILE A 215 -4.95 12.27 1.26
C ILE A 215 -3.75 13.17 0.96
N GLN A 216 -3.81 14.43 1.37
CA GLN A 216 -2.67 15.34 1.24
C GLN A 216 -1.43 14.74 1.91
N ARG A 217 -0.28 14.88 1.27
CA ARG A 217 1.01 14.41 1.79
C ARG A 217 1.30 14.91 3.20
N SER A 218 0.97 16.18 3.48
CA SER A 218 1.11 16.77 4.81
C SER A 218 0.29 16.05 5.86
N ASP A 219 -0.96 15.72 5.53
CA ASP A 219 -1.89 15.04 6.45
C ASP A 219 -1.45 13.60 6.69
N TYR A 220 -0.97 12.92 5.65
CA TYR A 220 -0.42 11.57 5.77
C TYR A 220 0.77 11.54 6.75
N ILE A 221 1.73 12.45 6.59
CA ILE A 221 2.89 12.55 7.49
C ILE A 221 2.49 12.99 8.91
N ASN A 222 1.49 13.86 9.03
CA ASN A 222 0.97 14.28 10.35
C ASN A 222 0.30 13.11 11.09
N ILE A 223 -0.49 12.27 10.40
CA ILE A 223 -1.07 11.06 10.99
C ILE A 223 0.04 10.16 11.57
N ILE A 224 1.12 9.92 10.82
CA ILE A 224 2.25 9.12 11.30
C ILE A 224 2.87 9.74 12.55
N ARG A 225 3.13 11.04 12.54
CA ARG A 225 3.73 11.77 13.67
C ARG A 225 2.85 11.71 14.91
N GLU A 226 1.54 11.94 14.76
CA GLU A 226 0.57 11.91 15.85
C GLU A 226 0.38 10.52 16.47
N THR A 227 0.76 9.46 15.77
CA THR A 227 0.75 8.09 16.31
C THR A 227 2.01 7.74 17.10
N GLY A 228 2.96 8.69 17.24
CA GLY A 228 4.12 8.55 18.12
C GLY A 228 5.39 8.05 17.45
N PHE A 229 5.42 7.92 16.13
CA PHE A 229 6.64 7.60 15.40
C PHE A 229 7.62 8.78 15.38
N ASP A 230 8.90 8.48 15.47
CA ASP A 230 10.01 9.41 15.28
C ASP A 230 10.82 9.10 14.00
N ALA A 231 11.86 9.90 13.73
CA ALA A 231 12.74 9.75 12.56
C ALA A 231 11.96 9.59 11.23
N ILE A 232 10.80 10.26 11.12
CA ILE A 232 9.94 10.17 9.93
C ILE A 232 10.66 10.81 8.74
N ALA A 233 10.82 10.04 7.65
CA ALA A 233 11.47 10.50 6.42
C ALA A 233 10.77 9.95 5.18
N ILE A 234 10.56 10.80 4.18
CA ILE A 234 10.20 10.37 2.84
C ILE A 234 11.50 9.95 2.16
N GLN A 235 11.65 8.65 1.89
CA GLN A 235 12.85 8.05 1.30
C GLN A 235 12.84 8.11 -0.22
N LYS A 236 11.64 8.04 -0.81
CA LYS A 236 11.40 8.17 -2.25
C LYS A 236 10.11 8.93 -2.49
N GLU A 237 10.10 9.79 -3.49
CA GLU A 237 8.90 10.49 -3.96
C GLU A 237 8.92 10.53 -5.48
N ARG A 238 7.84 10.10 -6.13
CA ARG A 238 7.71 10.06 -7.58
C ARG A 238 6.36 10.60 -8.00
N PRO A 239 6.29 11.56 -8.95
CA PRO A 239 5.02 11.98 -9.52
C PRO A 239 4.40 10.83 -10.32
N VAL A 240 3.09 10.70 -10.23
CA VAL A 240 2.29 9.79 -11.03
C VAL A 240 1.70 10.58 -12.18
N ILE A 241 2.13 10.30 -13.39
CA ILE A 241 1.70 11.03 -14.59
C ILE A 241 0.54 10.30 -15.23
N LEU A 242 -0.64 10.90 -15.13
CA LEU A 242 -1.83 10.41 -15.84
C LEU A 242 -1.73 10.72 -17.34
N PRO A 243 -2.36 9.91 -18.22
CA PRO A 243 -2.43 10.16 -19.64
C PRO A 243 -3.06 11.53 -19.98
N ASP A 244 -2.54 12.16 -21.04
CA ASP A 244 -2.99 13.48 -21.47
C ASP A 244 -4.48 13.53 -21.84
N GLU A 245 -5.03 12.43 -22.34
CA GLU A 245 -6.44 12.30 -22.67
C GLU A 245 -7.33 12.51 -21.44
N ILE A 246 -6.86 12.07 -20.27
CA ILE A 246 -7.57 12.27 -19.01
C ILE A 246 -7.36 13.70 -18.51
N LEU A 247 -6.10 14.13 -18.45
CA LEU A 247 -5.77 15.47 -17.95
C LEU A 247 -6.53 16.56 -18.70
N LYS A 248 -6.63 16.47 -20.02
CA LYS A 248 -7.34 17.44 -20.90
C LYS A 248 -8.83 17.57 -20.63
N ASN A 249 -9.46 16.59 -19.98
CA ASN A 249 -10.86 16.69 -19.59
C ASN A 249 -11.09 17.66 -18.43
N TYR A 250 -10.03 17.95 -17.64
CA TYR A 250 -10.14 18.68 -16.37
C TYR A 250 -9.17 19.83 -16.22
N LEU A 251 -8.09 19.86 -16.97
CA LEU A 251 -7.00 20.81 -16.88
C LEU A 251 -6.78 21.54 -18.20
N SER A 252 -6.45 22.82 -18.11
CA SER A 252 -5.92 23.59 -19.24
C SER A 252 -4.50 23.15 -19.60
N ASP A 253 -4.02 23.52 -20.79
CA ASP A 253 -2.65 23.18 -21.22
C ASP A 253 -1.59 23.69 -20.24
N GLN A 254 -1.80 24.86 -19.62
CA GLN A 254 -0.90 25.41 -18.60
C GLN A 254 -0.92 24.56 -17.34
N GLU A 255 -2.07 24.15 -16.84
CA GLU A 255 -2.21 23.30 -15.66
C GLU A 255 -1.64 21.91 -15.90
N ILE A 256 -1.77 21.37 -17.14
CA ILE A 256 -1.12 20.10 -17.51
C ILE A 256 0.40 20.21 -17.42
N GLN A 257 0.98 21.33 -17.85
CA GLN A 257 2.43 21.54 -17.69
C GLN A 257 2.83 21.65 -16.21
N GLN A 258 2.05 22.33 -15.39
CA GLN A 258 2.28 22.42 -13.94
C GLN A 258 2.16 21.04 -13.26
N TYR A 259 1.14 20.24 -13.64
CA TYR A 259 0.97 18.87 -13.18
C TYR A 259 2.20 18.00 -13.53
N LYS A 260 2.60 18.01 -14.79
CA LYS A 260 3.80 17.28 -15.28
C LYS A 260 5.10 17.82 -14.65
N GLY A 261 5.15 19.11 -14.35
CA GLY A 261 6.24 19.78 -13.63
C GLY A 261 6.28 19.47 -12.13
N GLY A 262 5.26 18.78 -11.61
CA GLY A 262 5.21 18.36 -10.20
C GLY A 262 4.86 19.49 -9.23
N GLU A 263 4.21 20.56 -9.68
CA GLU A 263 3.73 21.63 -8.79
C GLU A 263 2.56 21.16 -7.93
N PHE A 264 1.65 20.39 -8.53
CA PHE A 264 0.57 19.68 -7.87
C PHE A 264 0.32 18.33 -8.57
N GLY A 265 -0.41 17.42 -7.92
CA GLY A 265 -0.74 16.14 -8.55
C GLY A 265 -0.83 14.97 -7.58
N ILE A 266 -0.68 13.79 -8.16
CA ILE A 266 -0.67 12.50 -7.46
C ILE A 266 0.78 12.03 -7.36
N TYR A 267 1.18 11.54 -6.19
CA TYR A 267 2.53 11.09 -5.94
C TYR A 267 2.55 9.71 -5.30
N SER A 268 3.47 8.87 -5.73
CA SER A 268 3.90 7.70 -4.95
C SER A 268 5.01 8.15 -4.01
N ILE A 269 4.88 7.80 -2.73
CA ILE A 269 5.91 8.05 -1.71
C ILE A 269 6.28 6.75 -1.02
N THR A 270 7.56 6.61 -0.64
CA THR A 270 8.01 5.61 0.33
C THR A 270 8.41 6.34 1.59
N VAL A 271 7.74 6.02 2.70
CA VAL A 271 7.91 6.69 3.98
C VAL A 271 8.49 5.72 5.00
N TYR A 272 9.53 6.15 5.67
CA TYR A 272 10.12 5.51 6.84
C TYR A 272 9.64 6.17 8.12
N GLY A 273 9.47 5.39 9.19
CA GLY A 273 9.26 5.90 10.55
C GLY A 273 9.69 4.87 11.58
N LYS A 274 10.21 5.34 12.70
CA LYS A 274 10.78 4.49 13.75
C LYS A 274 9.98 4.58 15.05
N LYS A 275 9.74 3.44 15.68
CA LYS A 275 9.21 3.40 17.05
C LYS A 275 10.30 3.82 18.03
N PRO A 276 10.06 4.80 18.93
CA PRO A 276 11.03 5.20 19.93
C PRO A 276 11.56 4.02 20.77
N SER A 277 12.87 4.01 21.01
CA SER A 277 13.50 2.92 21.78
C SER A 277 13.13 2.94 23.27
N ASN A 278 12.67 4.09 23.79
CA ASN A 278 12.35 4.32 25.21
C ASN A 278 10.83 4.33 25.47
N CYS A 279 10.02 3.68 24.63
CA CYS A 279 8.59 3.49 24.93
C CYS A 279 8.42 2.59 26.16
N ALA A 280 8.38 3.21 27.35
CA ALA A 280 8.03 2.49 28.57
C ALA A 280 6.53 2.14 28.57
N PRO A 281 6.11 0.99 29.13
CA PRO A 281 4.70 0.68 29.34
C PRO A 281 4.01 1.82 30.10
N GLY A 282 2.97 2.42 29.53
CA GLY A 282 2.22 3.52 30.13
C GLY A 282 2.65 4.93 29.72
N SER A 283 3.62 5.11 28.82
CA SER A 283 4.09 6.42 28.34
C SER A 283 3.22 7.05 27.23
N GLY A 284 2.09 6.46 26.90
CA GLY A 284 1.21 6.94 25.82
C GLY A 284 1.70 6.62 24.39
N CYS A 285 2.83 5.95 24.25
CA CYS A 285 3.34 5.46 22.97
C CYS A 285 3.04 3.95 22.74
N CYS A 286 2.17 3.34 23.55
CA CYS A 286 1.70 1.97 23.42
C CYS A 286 0.18 1.93 23.43
#